data_fd63990df0d209ef4eb09ddd58587512
#
_entry.id   fd63990df0d209ef4eb09ddd58587512
#
_cell.length_a   1.000
_cell.length_b   1.000
_cell.length_c   1.000
_cell.angle_alpha   90.00
_cell.angle_beta   90.00
_cell.angle_gamma   90.00
#
_symmetry.space_group_name_H-M   'P 1'
#
loop_
_entity.id
_entity.type
_entity.pdbx_description
1 polymer ?
#
loop_
_entity_poly.entity_id
_entity_poly.type
_entity_poly.pdbx_seq_one_letter_code
_entity_poly.pdbx_strand_id
1 'polypeptide(L)'
;MVAPAAARPEGLVVLEERATMAGQEVTGVFSVSRDPADPAVRQIKVWLEKPNDLRVRTETLRCSPAAPMRITSNGRQFILRELNPGGIITPANRLDHQIWWAACFPEHAGKDPAGLAAVARQLGFSGQRQERQEVLPGNAR
;
A
#
# COMPACT_ATOMS: atom_id res chain seq x y z
N MET A 1 -12.05 26.30 -15.46
CA MET A 1 -12.96 25.19 -15.20
C MET A 1 -12.20 23.98 -14.70
N VAL A 2 -12.69 23.41 -13.66
CA VAL A 2 -12.08 22.22 -13.11
C VAL A 2 -12.61 21.02 -13.91
N ALA A 3 -11.71 20.17 -14.38
CA ALA A 3 -12.13 18.93 -15.00
C ALA A 3 -12.95 18.13 -14.00
N PRO A 4 -14.03 17.48 -14.44
CA PRO A 4 -14.79 16.66 -13.53
C PRO A 4 -13.86 15.60 -12.93
N ALA A 5 -14.00 15.38 -11.65
CA ALA A 5 -13.25 14.33 -11.00
C ALA A 5 -13.53 13.02 -11.73
N ALA A 6 -12.49 12.25 -12.00
CA ALA A 6 -12.68 10.93 -12.55
C ALA A 6 -13.57 10.15 -11.59
N ALA A 7 -14.48 9.37 -12.12
CA ALA A 7 -15.36 8.56 -11.30
C ALA A 7 -14.51 7.59 -10.51
N ARG A 8 -14.56 7.72 -9.19
CA ARG A 8 -13.80 6.85 -8.31
C ARG A 8 -14.42 5.45 -8.32
N PRO A 9 -13.59 4.42 -8.27
CA PRO A 9 -14.11 3.06 -8.24
C PRO A 9 -14.89 2.78 -6.97
N GLU A 10 -15.84 1.88 -7.07
CA GLU A 10 -16.58 1.42 -5.92
C GLU A 10 -15.61 0.74 -4.95
N GLY A 11 -15.77 1.01 -3.66
CA GLY A 11 -14.92 0.43 -2.65
C GLY A 11 -13.58 1.12 -2.47
N LEU A 12 -13.38 2.28 -3.13
CA LEU A 12 -12.15 3.03 -2.93
C LEU A 12 -12.03 3.47 -1.47
N VAL A 13 -10.91 3.11 -0.84
CA VAL A 13 -10.57 3.58 0.50
C VAL A 13 -9.49 4.64 0.34
N VAL A 14 -9.81 5.87 0.75
CA VAL A 14 -8.85 6.98 0.68
C VAL A 14 -7.89 6.82 1.85
N LEU A 15 -6.59 6.77 1.54
CA LEU A 15 -5.55 6.62 2.54
C LEU A 15 -4.90 7.94 2.90
N GLU A 16 -4.74 8.81 1.91
CA GLU A 16 -4.00 10.06 2.11
C GLU A 16 -4.58 11.12 1.20
N GLU A 17 -4.76 12.32 1.75
CA GLU A 17 -5.11 13.50 0.98
C GLU A 17 -4.11 14.58 1.31
N ARG A 18 -3.62 15.26 0.28
CA ARG A 18 -2.61 16.28 0.47
C ARG A 18 -2.91 17.48 -0.41
N ALA A 19 -2.97 18.65 0.20
CA ALA A 19 -3.12 19.89 -0.56
C ALA A 19 -1.76 20.31 -1.08
N THR A 20 -1.71 20.66 -2.37
CA THR A 20 -0.51 21.18 -3.01
C THR A 20 -0.85 22.51 -3.68
N MET A 21 0.18 23.19 -4.17
CA MET A 21 -0.06 24.44 -4.88
C MET A 21 -0.88 24.23 -6.15
N ALA A 22 -0.78 23.06 -6.75
CA ALA A 22 -1.54 22.74 -7.97
C ALA A 22 -2.95 22.24 -7.67
N GLY A 23 -3.27 21.91 -6.41
CA GLY A 23 -4.56 21.39 -6.00
C GLY A 23 -4.42 20.19 -5.12
N GLN A 24 -5.50 19.43 -4.99
CA GLN A 24 -5.55 18.28 -4.08
C GLN A 24 -4.98 17.03 -4.74
N GLU A 25 -4.19 16.29 -3.97
CA GLU A 25 -3.73 14.96 -4.36
C GLU A 25 -4.33 13.93 -3.43
N VAL A 26 -4.77 12.82 -3.98
CA VAL A 26 -5.44 11.76 -3.24
C VAL A 26 -4.81 10.43 -3.58
N THR A 27 -4.46 9.66 -2.55
CA THR A 27 -4.02 8.29 -2.69
C THR A 27 -5.04 7.38 -2.04
N GLY A 28 -5.51 6.38 -2.77
CA GLY A 28 -6.46 5.42 -2.25
C GLY A 28 -6.18 4.04 -2.80
N VAL A 29 -6.93 3.07 -2.33
CA VAL A 29 -6.76 1.67 -2.74
C VAL A 29 -8.12 1.03 -2.99
N PHE A 30 -8.13 0.04 -3.89
CA PHE A 30 -9.33 -0.70 -4.20
C PHE A 30 -8.96 -2.03 -4.84
N SER A 31 -9.94 -2.91 -4.98
CA SER A 31 -9.81 -4.16 -5.75
C SER A 31 -8.68 -5.06 -5.26
N VAL A 32 -8.84 -5.55 -4.03
CA VAL A 32 -7.89 -6.51 -3.45
C VAL A 32 -8.20 -7.89 -3.99
N SER A 33 -7.16 -8.62 -4.41
CA SER A 33 -7.32 -10.00 -4.83
C SER A 33 -6.20 -10.86 -4.25
N ARG A 34 -6.46 -12.15 -4.10
CA ARG A 34 -5.47 -13.12 -3.65
C ARG A 34 -4.79 -13.74 -4.84
N ASP A 35 -3.50 -14.02 -4.69
CA ASP A 35 -2.80 -14.80 -5.68
C ASP A 35 -3.28 -16.26 -5.59
N PRO A 36 -3.72 -16.88 -6.71
CA PRO A 36 -4.19 -18.26 -6.65
C PRO A 36 -3.11 -19.26 -6.25
N ALA A 37 -1.85 -18.95 -6.53
CA ALA A 37 -0.75 -19.85 -6.24
C ALA A 37 -0.19 -19.71 -4.84
N ASP A 38 -0.38 -18.54 -4.20
CA ASP A 38 0.18 -18.26 -2.88
C ASP A 38 -0.80 -17.41 -2.06
N PRO A 39 -1.49 -18.02 -1.09
CA PRO A 39 -2.48 -17.27 -0.31
C PRO A 39 -1.89 -16.18 0.56
N ALA A 40 -0.59 -16.16 0.77
CA ALA A 40 0.06 -15.09 1.51
C ALA A 40 0.30 -13.85 0.65
N VAL A 41 0.04 -13.93 -0.65
CA VAL A 41 0.27 -12.83 -1.58
C VAL A 41 -1.07 -12.20 -1.97
N ARG A 42 -1.10 -10.88 -1.96
CA ARG A 42 -2.26 -10.10 -2.40
C ARG A 42 -1.84 -9.14 -3.48
N GLN A 43 -2.80 -8.80 -4.33
CA GLN A 43 -2.63 -7.69 -5.25
C GLN A 43 -3.69 -6.65 -4.94
N ILE A 44 -3.33 -5.38 -5.07
CA ILE A 44 -4.24 -4.28 -4.81
C ILE A 44 -4.01 -3.21 -5.86
N LYS A 45 -5.06 -2.49 -6.22
CA LYS A 45 -4.93 -1.35 -7.11
C LYS A 45 -4.79 -0.09 -6.28
N VAL A 46 -3.80 0.72 -6.64
CA VAL A 46 -3.52 1.99 -5.99
C VAL A 46 -3.96 3.10 -6.92
N TRP A 47 -4.82 3.97 -6.39
CA TRP A 47 -5.41 5.11 -7.08
C TRP A 47 -4.62 6.35 -6.70
N LEU A 48 -4.03 7.00 -7.69
CA LEU A 48 -3.23 8.21 -7.49
C LEU A 48 -3.88 9.34 -8.29
N GLU A 49 -4.62 10.17 -7.59
CA GLU A 49 -5.40 11.25 -8.19
C GLU A 49 -4.67 12.56 -7.94
N LYS A 50 -4.37 13.26 -9.01
CA LYS A 50 -3.76 14.59 -8.97
C LYS A 50 -4.66 15.55 -9.73
N PRO A 51 -4.47 16.89 -9.59
CA PRO A 51 -5.39 17.82 -10.22
C PRO A 51 -5.58 17.62 -11.72
N ASN A 52 -4.54 17.22 -12.44
CA ASN A 52 -4.61 17.04 -13.88
C ASN A 52 -4.13 15.67 -14.33
N ASP A 53 -4.09 14.71 -13.44
CA ASP A 53 -3.56 13.39 -13.77
C ASP A 53 -4.20 12.35 -12.89
N LEU A 54 -4.40 11.16 -13.44
CA LEU A 54 -4.88 10.02 -12.69
C LEU A 54 -4.06 8.82 -13.08
N ARG A 55 -3.51 8.13 -12.10
CA ARG A 55 -2.79 6.89 -12.34
C ARG A 55 -3.35 5.79 -11.47
N VAL A 56 -3.42 4.61 -12.04
CA VAL A 56 -3.81 3.40 -11.30
C VAL A 56 -2.70 2.38 -11.49
N ARG A 57 -2.19 1.86 -10.39
CA ARG A 57 -1.13 0.85 -10.40
C ARG A 57 -1.60 -0.39 -9.69
N THR A 58 -1.14 -1.53 -10.14
CA THR A 58 -1.31 -2.76 -9.39
C THR A 58 -0.04 -3.02 -8.60
N GLU A 59 -0.19 -3.23 -7.30
CA GLU A 59 0.93 -3.52 -6.41
C GLU A 59 0.72 -4.88 -5.76
N THR A 60 1.83 -5.51 -5.39
CA THR A 60 1.83 -6.82 -4.76
C THR A 60 2.26 -6.68 -3.31
N LEU A 61 1.55 -7.39 -2.43
CA LEU A 61 1.83 -7.37 -1.00
C LEU A 61 2.02 -8.80 -0.52
N ARG A 62 3.00 -9.00 0.36
CA ARG A 62 3.13 -10.27 1.06
C ARG A 62 2.66 -10.07 2.49
N CYS A 63 1.78 -10.95 2.91
CA CYS A 63 1.06 -10.78 4.17
C CYS A 63 1.53 -11.72 5.28
N SER A 64 2.48 -12.59 4.99
CA SER A 64 2.99 -13.56 5.96
C SER A 64 3.80 -12.87 7.04
N PRO A 65 3.65 -13.26 8.32
CA PRO A 65 4.51 -12.74 9.38
C PRO A 65 6.00 -13.00 9.15
N ALA A 66 6.34 -14.01 8.36
CA ALA A 66 7.74 -14.30 8.05
C ALA A 66 8.36 -13.27 7.11
N ALA A 67 7.55 -12.63 6.25
CA ALA A 67 8.09 -11.68 5.29
C ALA A 67 7.03 -10.68 4.84
N PRO A 68 6.53 -9.82 5.75
CA PRO A 68 5.56 -8.80 5.33
C PRO A 68 6.26 -7.79 4.42
N MET A 69 5.62 -7.45 3.29
CA MET A 69 6.35 -6.73 2.26
C MET A 69 5.39 -6.00 1.32
N ARG A 70 5.83 -4.83 0.86
CA ARG A 70 5.18 -4.12 -0.24
C ARG A 70 6.11 -4.16 -1.44
N ILE A 71 5.59 -4.59 -2.58
CA ILE A 71 6.38 -4.72 -3.82
C ILE A 71 5.76 -3.82 -4.88
N THR A 72 6.56 -2.88 -5.37
CA THR A 72 6.13 -1.97 -6.44
C THR A 72 7.05 -2.14 -7.63
N SER A 73 6.57 -1.70 -8.80
CA SER A 73 7.33 -1.74 -10.03
C SER A 73 7.27 -0.38 -10.71
N ASN A 74 8.38 0.06 -11.25
CA ASN A 74 8.41 1.28 -12.06
C ASN A 74 8.58 0.96 -13.55
N GLY A 75 8.34 -0.30 -13.96
CA GLY A 75 8.50 -0.74 -15.33
C GLY A 75 9.90 -1.23 -15.67
N ARG A 76 10.91 -0.88 -14.88
CA ARG A 76 12.29 -1.30 -15.08
C ARG A 76 12.84 -2.06 -13.89
N GLN A 77 12.28 -1.81 -12.72
CA GLN A 77 12.79 -2.34 -11.47
C GLN A 77 11.62 -2.72 -10.60
N PHE A 78 11.85 -3.70 -9.75
CA PHE A 78 10.97 -3.98 -8.63
C PHE A 78 11.60 -3.40 -7.38
N ILE A 79 10.78 -2.76 -6.56
CA ILE A 79 11.21 -2.22 -5.29
C ILE A 79 10.49 -3.03 -4.22
N LEU A 80 11.28 -3.76 -3.43
CA LEU A 80 10.77 -4.60 -2.35
C LEU A 80 11.01 -3.86 -1.05
N ARG A 81 9.93 -3.59 -0.31
CA ARG A 81 10.04 -2.93 0.98
C ARG A 81 9.57 -3.90 2.03
N GLU A 82 10.52 -4.41 2.83
CA GLU A 82 10.20 -5.27 3.96
C GLU A 82 9.68 -4.40 5.08
N LEU A 83 8.54 -4.78 5.64
CA LEU A 83 7.83 -3.97 6.60
C LEU A 83 7.88 -4.59 7.99
N ASN A 84 7.59 -3.77 9.00
CA ASN A 84 7.50 -4.20 10.38
C ASN A 84 6.12 -3.87 10.95
N PRO A 85 5.09 -4.65 10.59
CA PRO A 85 3.75 -4.38 11.12
C PRO A 85 3.73 -4.44 12.63
N GLY A 86 3.12 -3.44 13.24
CA GLY A 86 3.11 -3.31 14.69
C GLY A 86 4.28 -2.56 15.26
N GLY A 87 5.23 -2.14 14.42
CA GLY A 87 6.36 -1.33 14.85
C GLY A 87 6.09 0.16 14.71
N ILE A 88 7.18 0.92 14.67
CA ILE A 88 7.10 2.39 14.64
C ILE A 88 6.66 2.86 13.27
N ILE A 89 5.68 3.76 13.25
CA ILE A 89 5.22 4.38 12.02
C ILE A 89 5.77 5.80 11.94
N THR A 90 6.39 6.11 10.82
CA THR A 90 6.98 7.43 10.55
C THR A 90 6.34 8.00 9.30
N PRO A 91 6.55 9.29 9.01
CA PRO A 91 6.08 9.83 7.73
C PRO A 91 6.64 9.08 6.52
N ALA A 92 7.85 8.52 6.65
CA ALA A 92 8.49 7.82 5.54
C ALA A 92 7.87 6.45 5.23
N ASN A 93 7.38 5.72 6.25
CA ASN A 93 6.85 4.38 6.04
C ASN A 93 5.32 4.29 6.14
N ARG A 94 4.66 5.40 6.45
CA ARG A 94 3.23 5.38 6.74
C ARG A 94 2.41 4.86 5.58
N LEU A 95 2.66 5.33 4.38
CA LEU A 95 1.89 4.89 3.22
C LEU A 95 2.12 3.42 2.91
N ASP A 96 3.35 2.94 3.06
CA ASP A 96 3.64 1.51 2.90
C ASP A 96 2.73 0.67 3.80
N HIS A 97 2.63 1.06 5.07
CA HIS A 97 1.81 0.33 6.03
C HIS A 97 0.33 0.48 5.75
N GLN A 98 -0.11 1.66 5.33
CA GLN A 98 -1.52 1.86 5.00
C GLN A 98 -1.96 0.96 3.84
N ILE A 99 -1.13 0.86 2.81
CA ILE A 99 -1.44 0.00 1.66
C ILE A 99 -1.38 -1.47 2.08
N TRP A 100 -0.37 -1.84 2.86
CA TRP A 100 -0.21 -3.21 3.33
C TRP A 100 -1.43 -3.66 4.15
N TRP A 101 -1.86 -2.84 5.11
CA TRP A 101 -3.02 -3.19 5.92
C TRP A 101 -4.28 -3.33 5.07
N ALA A 102 -4.48 -2.42 4.13
CA ALA A 102 -5.66 -2.48 3.27
C ALA A 102 -5.70 -3.75 2.43
N ALA A 103 -4.55 -4.21 1.95
CA ALA A 103 -4.49 -5.41 1.13
C ALA A 103 -4.55 -6.69 1.95
N CYS A 104 -3.81 -6.73 3.06
CA CYS A 104 -3.64 -7.95 3.83
C CYS A 104 -4.76 -8.19 4.83
N PHE A 105 -5.30 -7.12 5.40
CA PHE A 105 -6.38 -7.19 6.39
C PHE A 105 -7.38 -6.08 6.11
N PRO A 106 -8.24 -6.28 5.11
CA PRO A 106 -9.11 -5.21 4.62
C PRO A 106 -10.05 -4.61 5.66
N GLU A 107 -10.37 -5.36 6.72
CA GLU A 107 -11.20 -4.85 7.81
C GLU A 107 -10.53 -3.70 8.54
N HIS A 108 -9.22 -3.53 8.37
CA HIS A 108 -8.47 -2.43 8.97
C HIS A 108 -8.06 -1.37 7.96
N ALA A 109 -8.56 -1.47 6.72
CA ALA A 109 -8.23 -0.50 5.69
C ALA A 109 -8.65 0.90 6.11
N GLY A 110 -7.77 1.87 5.87
CA GLY A 110 -8.05 3.26 6.20
C GLY A 110 -7.77 3.65 7.65
N LYS A 111 -7.47 2.68 8.52
CA LYS A 111 -7.11 2.98 9.90
C LYS A 111 -5.67 3.45 9.99
N ASP A 112 -5.39 4.24 11.00
CA ASP A 112 -4.03 4.71 11.27
C ASP A 112 -3.16 3.52 11.65
N PRO A 113 -2.12 3.20 10.87
CA PRO A 113 -1.28 2.03 11.20
C PRO A 113 -0.57 2.15 12.54
N ALA A 114 -0.33 3.37 13.02
CA ALA A 114 0.27 3.55 14.35
C ALA A 114 -0.63 3.02 15.46
N GLY A 115 -1.92 2.98 15.24
CA GLY A 115 -2.89 2.45 16.21
C GLY A 115 -3.12 0.96 16.10
N LEU A 116 -2.43 0.27 15.20
CA LEU A 116 -2.68 -1.15 14.95
C LEU A 116 -1.60 -2.08 15.54
N ALA A 117 -0.75 -1.57 16.44
CA ALA A 117 0.32 -2.38 17.00
C ALA A 117 -0.19 -3.61 17.73
N ALA A 118 -1.21 -3.45 18.57
CA ALA A 118 -1.76 -4.57 19.31
C ALA A 118 -2.42 -5.60 18.39
N VAL A 119 -3.13 -5.10 17.36
CA VAL A 119 -3.75 -5.97 16.36
C VAL A 119 -2.68 -6.77 15.63
N ALA A 120 -1.58 -6.12 15.24
CA ALA A 120 -0.49 -6.80 14.55
C ALA A 120 0.07 -7.95 15.38
N ARG A 121 0.27 -7.72 16.68
CA ARG A 121 0.77 -8.78 17.56
C ARG A 121 -0.22 -9.93 17.68
N GLN A 122 -1.50 -9.62 17.76
CA GLN A 122 -2.51 -10.68 17.80
C GLN A 122 -2.52 -11.51 16.52
N LEU A 123 -2.15 -10.90 15.40
CA LEU A 123 -2.09 -11.59 14.11
C LEU A 123 -0.77 -12.33 13.90
N GLY A 124 0.15 -12.27 14.85
CA GLY A 124 1.41 -13.00 14.77
C GLY A 124 2.62 -12.20 14.33
N PHE A 125 2.48 -10.87 14.17
CA PHE A 125 3.59 -10.01 13.78
C PHE A 125 4.34 -9.56 15.04
N SER A 126 5.68 -9.60 14.97
CA SER A 126 6.48 -9.33 16.15
C SER A 126 6.57 -7.86 16.54
N GLY A 127 6.45 -6.97 15.55
CA GLY A 127 6.74 -5.56 15.77
C GLY A 127 8.22 -5.26 15.96
N GLN A 128 9.08 -6.25 15.69
CA GLN A 128 10.52 -6.17 15.98
C GLN A 128 11.37 -6.43 14.73
N ARG A 129 10.78 -6.34 13.55
CA ARG A 129 11.53 -6.56 12.32
C ARG A 129 12.24 -5.29 11.90
N GLN A 130 13.34 -5.43 11.21
CA GLN A 130 14.02 -4.29 10.60
C GLN A 130 13.42 -4.05 9.21
N GLU A 131 13.01 -2.81 8.95
CA GLU A 131 12.53 -2.45 7.63
C GLU A 131 13.70 -2.23 6.70
N ARG A 132 13.58 -2.76 5.49
CA ARG A 132 14.63 -2.66 4.48
C ARG A 132 13.99 -2.45 3.13
N GLN A 133 14.77 -1.87 2.22
CA GLN A 133 14.36 -1.72 0.85
C GLN A 133 15.40 -2.38 -0.04
N GLU A 134 14.94 -3.14 -1.01
CA GLU A 134 15.79 -3.79 -1.98
C GLU A 134 15.26 -3.46 -3.37
N VAL A 135 16.17 -3.13 -4.28
CA VAL A 135 15.81 -2.85 -5.67
C VAL A 135 16.34 -3.99 -6.53
N LEU A 136 15.43 -4.64 -7.26
CA LEU A 136 15.78 -5.72 -8.16
C LEU A 136 15.58 -5.25 -9.60
N PRO A 137 16.44 -5.70 -10.54
CA PRO A 137 16.20 -5.40 -11.94
C PRO A 137 14.85 -5.93 -12.35
N GLY A 138 14.09 -5.12 -13.04
CA GLY A 138 12.83 -5.56 -13.58
C GLY A 138 13.07 -6.56 -14.68
N ASN A 139 12.03 -7.20 -15.10
CA ASN A 139 12.10 -8.10 -16.19
C ASN A 139 12.43 -7.34 -17.45
N ALA A 140 13.54 -7.62 -17.96
CA ALA A 140 13.98 -6.94 -19.14
C ALA A 140 13.25 -7.38 -20.38
N ARG A 141 12.43 -8.10 -20.32
CA ARG A 141 11.93 -8.48 -21.41
C ARG A 141 11.05 -8.35 -21.76
#